data_d7581e10a4f0a243241dfd6def2d8e4d
#
_entry.id   d7581e10a4f0a243241dfd6def2d8e4d
#
_cell.length_a   1.000
_cell.length_b   1.000
_cell.length_c   1.000
_cell.angle_alpha   90.00
_cell.angle_beta   90.00
_cell.angle_gamma   90.00
#
_symmetry.space_group_name_H-M   'P 1'
#
loop_
_entity.id
_entity.type
_entity.pdbx_description
1 polymer ?
#
loop_
_entity_poly.entity_id
_entity_poly.type
_entity_poly.pdbx_seq_one_letter_code
_entity_poly.pdbx_strand_id
1 'polypeptide(L)'
;MKNCYLIVGQSGSGKTTIVNALEEKYGLKSIQSYTTRPKRSASAPGHIFISDEEYDKLENIIACTEFCNYRYCATAEQIDECDLYVVDPAGIESLKAFYEGDKQFKIIYIKSDITTRYERMRFRSQKSGKQYLEAVEETLNRIVHDSAKFYKYEHEETPIDLVVNNGWNDDIPHVAEQIYRFIEQCEKE
;
A
#
# COMPACT_ATOMS: atom_id res chain seq x y z
N MET A 1 15.83 -0.19 -11.15
CA MET A 1 16.38 -0.91 -9.96
C MET A 1 16.18 -2.41 -10.13
N LYS A 2 17.02 -3.24 -9.50
CA LYS A 2 16.87 -4.71 -9.47
C LYS A 2 15.68 -5.18 -8.61
N ASN A 3 15.32 -4.36 -7.62
CA ASN A 3 14.29 -4.70 -6.65
C ASN A 3 13.00 -3.91 -6.91
N CYS A 4 11.86 -4.51 -6.53
CA CYS A 4 10.62 -3.80 -6.29
C CYS A 4 10.34 -3.82 -4.78
N TYR A 5 10.19 -2.64 -4.16
CA TYR A 5 9.99 -2.49 -2.73
C TYR A 5 8.50 -2.46 -2.41
N LEU A 6 8.03 -3.51 -1.76
CA LEU A 6 6.63 -3.70 -1.39
C LEU A 6 6.33 -2.96 -0.09
N ILE A 7 5.60 -1.86 -0.20
CA ILE A 7 5.18 -1.02 0.94
C ILE A 7 3.90 -1.59 1.53
N VAL A 8 4.01 -2.17 2.71
CA VAL A 8 2.96 -2.92 3.39
C VAL A 8 2.62 -2.24 4.71
N GLY A 9 1.40 -2.40 5.18
CA GLY A 9 0.96 -1.87 6.46
C GLY A 9 -0.54 -1.69 6.52
N GLN A 10 -1.08 -1.66 7.71
CA GLN A 10 -2.51 -1.56 7.95
C GLN A 10 -3.12 -0.23 7.46
N SER A 11 -4.43 -0.16 7.33
CA SER A 11 -5.15 1.07 6.98
C SER A 11 -4.83 2.20 7.96
N GLY A 12 -4.57 3.40 7.45
CA GLY A 12 -4.19 4.56 8.27
C GLY A 12 -2.71 4.61 8.68
N SER A 13 -1.87 3.63 8.31
CA SER A 13 -0.43 3.66 8.64
C SER A 13 0.38 4.71 7.88
N GLY A 14 -0.18 5.35 6.85
CA GLY A 14 0.47 6.44 6.10
C GLY A 14 1.23 6.02 4.85
N LYS A 15 1.07 4.79 4.36
CA LYS A 15 1.76 4.27 3.17
C LYS A 15 1.77 5.22 1.97
N THR A 16 0.59 5.68 1.56
CA THR A 16 0.45 6.59 0.40
C THR A 16 1.19 7.91 0.61
N THR A 17 1.14 8.48 1.82
CA THR A 17 1.84 9.74 2.14
C THR A 17 3.36 9.56 2.08
N ILE A 18 3.86 8.43 2.58
CA ILE A 18 5.28 8.09 2.56
C ILE A 18 5.74 7.84 1.12
N VAL A 19 4.97 7.08 0.32
CA VAL A 19 5.29 6.82 -1.08
C VAL A 19 5.34 8.11 -1.88
N ASN A 20 4.38 9.02 -1.72
CA ASN A 20 4.41 10.33 -2.39
C ASN A 20 5.67 11.13 -2.01
N ALA A 21 6.08 11.09 -0.73
CA ALA A 21 7.31 11.77 -0.31
C ALA A 21 8.58 11.13 -0.92
N LEU A 22 8.58 9.81 -1.10
CA LEU A 22 9.66 9.09 -1.78
C LEU A 22 9.72 9.44 -3.27
N GLU A 23 8.58 9.53 -3.95
CA GLU A 23 8.49 9.96 -5.35
C GLU A 23 8.97 11.40 -5.51
N GLU A 24 8.46 12.34 -4.71
CA GLU A 24 8.79 13.76 -4.80
C GLU A 24 10.26 14.05 -4.49
N LYS A 25 10.81 13.43 -3.45
CA LYS A 25 12.16 13.75 -2.96
C LYS A 25 13.26 12.98 -3.70
N TYR A 26 12.99 11.72 -4.08
CA TYR A 26 14.02 10.81 -4.57
C TYR A 26 13.76 10.32 -6.00
N GLY A 27 12.64 10.71 -6.62
CA GLY A 27 12.30 10.36 -8.00
C GLY A 27 11.97 8.88 -8.21
N LEU A 28 11.61 8.15 -7.13
CA LEU A 28 11.19 6.77 -7.23
C LEU A 28 9.84 6.65 -7.93
N LYS A 29 9.62 5.54 -8.64
CA LYS A 29 8.37 5.29 -9.37
C LYS A 29 7.50 4.31 -8.61
N SER A 30 6.29 4.70 -8.24
CA SER A 30 5.32 3.77 -7.65
C SER A 30 4.30 3.26 -8.65
N ILE A 31 3.80 2.05 -8.42
CA ILE A 31 2.68 1.52 -9.20
C ILE A 31 1.39 2.26 -8.84
N GLN A 32 0.65 2.64 -9.88
CA GLN A 32 -0.77 2.95 -9.79
C GLN A 32 -1.56 1.70 -10.16
N SER A 33 -1.94 0.89 -9.17
CA SER A 33 -2.69 -0.34 -9.39
C SER A 33 -4.08 -0.06 -9.98
N TYR A 34 -4.59 -0.98 -10.80
CA TYR A 34 -5.95 -0.91 -11.30
C TYR A 34 -6.96 -1.22 -10.19
N THR A 35 -8.13 -0.57 -10.26
CA THR A 35 -9.24 -0.87 -9.35
C THR A 35 -10.59 -0.57 -9.96
N THR A 36 -11.57 -1.43 -9.65
CA THR A 36 -12.98 -1.21 -10.01
C THR A 36 -13.72 -0.31 -9.01
N ARG A 37 -13.03 0.14 -7.95
CA ARG A 37 -13.59 1.04 -6.95
C ARG A 37 -13.88 2.42 -7.54
N PRO A 38 -15.04 3.05 -7.28
CA PRO A 38 -15.30 4.42 -7.67
C PRO A 38 -14.28 5.41 -7.06
N LYS A 39 -13.92 6.46 -7.80
CA LYS A 39 -13.08 7.54 -7.28
C LYS A 39 -13.75 8.20 -6.08
N ARG A 40 -13.02 8.37 -4.99
CA ARG A 40 -13.52 9.08 -3.80
C ARG A 40 -13.50 10.59 -3.96
N SER A 41 -12.63 11.11 -4.83
CA SER A 41 -12.52 12.52 -5.20
C SER A 41 -11.92 12.65 -6.59
N ALA A 42 -12.07 13.81 -7.22
CA ALA A 42 -11.50 14.06 -8.55
C ALA A 42 -9.97 13.88 -8.60
N SER A 43 -9.28 14.12 -7.46
CA SER A 43 -7.83 14.03 -7.32
C SER A 43 -7.36 12.80 -6.50
N ALA A 44 -8.15 11.71 -6.46
CA ALA A 44 -7.75 10.52 -5.71
C ALA A 44 -6.48 9.88 -6.34
N PRO A 45 -5.30 9.96 -5.69
CA PRO A 45 -4.07 9.42 -6.23
C PRO A 45 -3.94 7.91 -6.01
N GLY A 46 -2.99 7.29 -6.69
CA GLY A 46 -2.49 5.94 -6.38
C GLY A 46 -3.22 4.78 -7.04
N HIS A 47 -4.25 5.06 -7.88
CA HIS A 47 -4.96 4.01 -8.63
C HIS A 47 -5.40 4.48 -10.01
N ILE A 48 -5.41 3.54 -10.94
CA ILE A 48 -6.09 3.66 -12.24
C ILE A 48 -7.49 3.08 -12.05
N PHE A 49 -8.51 3.93 -12.15
CA PHE A 49 -9.90 3.55 -11.93
C PHE A 49 -10.53 3.10 -13.24
N ILE A 50 -11.01 1.87 -13.28
CA ILE A 50 -11.57 1.21 -14.45
C ILE A 50 -12.91 0.54 -14.12
N SER A 51 -13.70 0.22 -15.15
CA SER A 51 -14.92 -0.56 -14.99
C SER A 51 -14.62 -2.06 -14.80
N ASP A 52 -15.63 -2.85 -14.42
CA ASP A 52 -15.47 -4.29 -14.32
C ASP A 52 -15.19 -4.92 -15.70
N GLU A 53 -15.80 -4.39 -16.77
CA GLU A 53 -15.58 -4.84 -18.13
C GLU A 53 -14.17 -4.51 -18.64
N GLU A 54 -13.57 -3.40 -18.20
CA GLU A 54 -12.19 -3.04 -18.50
C GLU A 54 -11.23 -3.91 -17.70
N TYR A 55 -11.56 -4.20 -16.43
CA TYR A 55 -10.75 -5.09 -15.58
C TYR A 55 -10.65 -6.50 -16.20
N ASP A 56 -11.78 -7.04 -16.72
CA ASP A 56 -11.84 -8.37 -17.31
C ASP A 56 -11.06 -8.51 -18.64
N LYS A 57 -10.61 -7.38 -19.22
CA LYS A 57 -9.77 -7.31 -20.42
C LYS A 57 -8.29 -7.13 -20.14
N LEU A 58 -7.91 -6.91 -18.87
CA LEU A 58 -6.50 -6.79 -18.51
C LEU A 58 -5.78 -8.13 -18.75
N GLU A 59 -4.59 -8.04 -19.31
CA GLU A 59 -3.69 -9.18 -19.48
C GLU A 59 -2.55 -9.13 -18.45
N ASN A 60 -1.87 -10.25 -18.24
CA ASN A 60 -0.72 -10.38 -17.33
C ASN A 60 -1.00 -9.87 -15.92
N ILE A 61 -2.23 -10.07 -15.42
CA ILE A 61 -2.68 -9.62 -14.12
C ILE A 61 -1.95 -10.39 -13.01
N ILE A 62 -1.36 -9.65 -12.09
CA ILE A 62 -0.72 -10.16 -10.88
C ILE A 62 -1.14 -9.32 -9.68
N ALA A 63 -0.76 -9.74 -8.48
CA ALA A 63 -1.09 -9.05 -7.23
C ALA A 63 -2.59 -8.75 -7.06
N CYS A 64 -3.43 -9.70 -7.46
CA CYS A 64 -4.89 -9.56 -7.39
C CYS A 64 -5.37 -9.63 -5.95
N THR A 65 -6.19 -8.68 -5.57
CA THR A 65 -6.91 -8.69 -4.29
C THR A 65 -8.31 -8.14 -4.44
N GLU A 66 -9.19 -8.54 -3.50
CA GLU A 66 -10.53 -8.00 -3.40
C GLU A 66 -10.72 -7.36 -2.02
N PHE A 67 -11.29 -6.17 -1.99
CA PHE A 67 -11.59 -5.44 -0.76
C PHE A 67 -12.89 -4.65 -0.89
N CYS A 68 -13.81 -4.86 0.03
CA CYS A 68 -15.15 -4.21 0.01
C CYS A 68 -15.86 -4.36 -1.33
N ASN A 69 -15.87 -5.54 -1.92
CA ASN A 69 -16.44 -5.89 -3.23
C ASN A 69 -15.84 -5.12 -4.42
N TYR A 70 -14.64 -4.56 -4.26
CA TYR A 70 -13.89 -3.95 -5.35
C TYR A 70 -12.62 -4.74 -5.63
N ARG A 71 -12.31 -4.90 -6.91
CA ARG A 71 -11.14 -5.61 -7.39
C ARG A 71 -9.94 -4.64 -7.48
N TYR A 72 -8.77 -5.16 -7.16
CA TYR A 72 -7.50 -4.45 -7.29
C TYR A 72 -6.48 -5.38 -7.92
N CYS A 73 -5.65 -4.88 -8.82
CA CYS A 73 -4.54 -5.63 -9.37
C CYS A 73 -3.43 -4.70 -9.88
N ALA A 74 -2.28 -5.29 -10.15
CA ALA A 74 -1.24 -4.74 -11.00
C ALA A 74 -0.98 -5.70 -12.15
N THR A 75 -0.29 -5.25 -13.21
CA THR A 75 0.20 -6.12 -14.28
C THR A 75 1.70 -6.39 -14.11
N ALA A 76 2.20 -7.42 -14.75
CA ALA A 76 3.62 -7.76 -14.73
C ALA A 76 4.48 -6.59 -15.25
N GLU A 77 4.04 -5.93 -16.31
CA GLU A 77 4.74 -4.77 -16.91
C GLU A 77 4.84 -3.60 -15.91
N GLN A 78 3.79 -3.35 -15.12
CA GLN A 78 3.85 -2.33 -14.08
C GLN A 78 4.90 -2.66 -13.01
N ILE A 79 5.03 -3.94 -12.63
CA ILE A 79 6.08 -4.38 -11.68
C ILE A 79 7.47 -4.17 -12.26
N ASP A 80 7.68 -4.52 -13.53
CA ASP A 80 8.98 -4.39 -14.19
C ASP A 80 9.46 -2.93 -14.25
N GLU A 81 8.54 -1.98 -14.40
CA GLU A 81 8.84 -0.56 -14.54
C GLU A 81 8.90 0.22 -13.21
N CYS A 82 8.40 -0.36 -12.10
CA CYS A 82 8.31 0.35 -10.83
C CYS A 82 9.51 0.10 -9.90
N ASP A 83 9.64 0.99 -8.92
CA ASP A 83 10.53 0.85 -7.77
C ASP A 83 9.74 0.50 -6.49
N LEU A 84 8.53 1.06 -6.37
CA LEU A 84 7.67 0.95 -5.18
C LEU A 84 6.30 0.38 -5.54
N TYR A 85 5.77 -0.48 -4.70
CA TYR A 85 4.39 -0.94 -4.80
C TYR A 85 3.69 -0.98 -3.44
N VAL A 86 2.62 -0.21 -3.30
CA VAL A 86 1.74 -0.30 -2.12
C VAL A 86 0.80 -1.47 -2.29
N VAL A 87 1.03 -2.52 -1.54
CA VAL A 87 0.33 -3.79 -1.70
C VAL A 87 -0.12 -4.34 -0.33
N ASP A 88 -1.13 -5.17 -0.34
CA ASP A 88 -1.59 -5.88 0.86
C ASP A 88 -1.02 -7.32 0.95
N PRO A 89 -1.16 -8.02 2.08
CA PRO A 89 -0.64 -9.37 2.24
C PRO A 89 -1.07 -10.35 1.15
N ALA A 90 -2.34 -10.31 0.72
CA ALA A 90 -2.83 -11.21 -0.34
C ALA A 90 -2.20 -10.91 -1.70
N GLY A 91 -1.98 -9.62 -2.00
CA GLY A 91 -1.26 -9.20 -3.21
C GLY A 91 0.20 -9.66 -3.21
N ILE A 92 0.88 -9.69 -2.05
CA ILE A 92 2.24 -10.23 -1.95
C ILE A 92 2.28 -11.73 -2.25
N GLU A 93 1.34 -12.50 -1.72
CA GLU A 93 1.25 -13.93 -2.03
C GLU A 93 0.98 -14.18 -3.52
N SER A 94 0.10 -13.36 -4.12
CA SER A 94 -0.16 -13.40 -5.56
C SER A 94 1.10 -13.04 -6.38
N LEU A 95 1.85 -12.00 -5.99
CA LEU A 95 3.12 -11.65 -6.63
C LEU A 95 4.11 -12.82 -6.59
N LYS A 96 4.32 -13.41 -5.42
CA LYS A 96 5.24 -14.53 -5.25
C LYS A 96 4.85 -15.76 -6.05
N ALA A 97 3.55 -15.97 -6.27
CA ALA A 97 3.03 -17.13 -6.98
C ALA A 97 3.06 -16.98 -8.51
N PHE A 98 2.91 -15.76 -9.04
CA PHE A 98 2.61 -15.56 -10.46
C PHE A 98 3.57 -14.61 -11.19
N TYR A 99 4.42 -13.88 -10.47
CA TYR A 99 5.40 -13.02 -11.14
C TYR A 99 6.61 -13.85 -11.63
N GLU A 100 6.87 -13.80 -12.93
CA GLU A 100 7.95 -14.54 -13.60
C GLU A 100 9.09 -13.64 -14.11
N GLY A 101 9.04 -12.32 -13.78
CA GLY A 101 10.07 -11.37 -14.18
C GLY A 101 11.34 -11.41 -13.30
N ASP A 102 12.28 -10.54 -13.58
CA ASP A 102 13.62 -10.53 -12.97
C ASP A 102 13.71 -9.76 -11.63
N LYS A 103 12.68 -8.97 -11.25
CA LYS A 103 12.73 -8.19 -10.03
C LYS A 103 12.64 -9.03 -8.77
N GLN A 104 13.47 -8.70 -7.80
CA GLN A 104 13.37 -9.24 -6.45
C GLN A 104 12.45 -8.38 -5.61
N PHE A 105 11.73 -8.99 -4.68
CA PHE A 105 10.81 -8.29 -3.79
C PHE A 105 11.44 -8.08 -2.41
N LYS A 106 11.40 -6.83 -1.94
CA LYS A 106 11.79 -6.43 -0.58
C LYS A 106 10.58 -5.88 0.16
N ILE A 107 10.26 -6.43 1.32
CA ILE A 107 9.07 -6.07 2.09
C ILE A 107 9.42 -5.00 3.13
N ILE A 108 8.81 -3.83 2.99
CA ILE A 108 8.91 -2.71 3.94
C ILE A 108 7.58 -2.57 4.68
N TYR A 109 7.56 -2.86 5.96
CA TYR A 109 6.36 -2.79 6.79
C TYR A 109 6.25 -1.45 7.51
N ILE A 110 5.21 -0.67 7.20
CA ILE A 110 4.92 0.60 7.87
C ILE A 110 4.03 0.32 9.08
N LYS A 111 4.62 0.40 10.27
CA LYS A 111 3.97 0.16 11.56
C LYS A 111 3.44 1.47 12.14
N SER A 112 2.20 1.45 12.62
CA SER A 112 1.58 2.58 13.30
C SER A 112 0.61 2.04 14.35
N ASP A 113 0.57 2.66 15.52
CA ASP A 113 -0.33 2.24 16.59
C ASP A 113 -1.81 2.40 16.19
N ILE A 114 -2.66 1.64 16.85
CA ILE A 114 -4.10 1.58 16.53
C ILE A 114 -4.79 2.93 16.71
N THR A 115 -4.41 3.71 17.72
CA THR A 115 -5.00 5.03 18.01
C THR A 115 -4.70 6.01 16.88
N THR A 116 -3.44 6.09 16.48
CA THR A 116 -2.98 6.90 15.35
C THR A 116 -3.72 6.53 14.06
N ARG A 117 -3.83 5.23 13.76
CA ARG A 117 -4.53 4.75 12.55
C ARG A 117 -6.03 5.09 12.59
N TYR A 118 -6.66 4.87 13.76
CA TYR A 118 -8.08 5.21 13.98
C TYR A 118 -8.34 6.70 13.69
N GLU A 119 -7.59 7.59 14.32
CA GLU A 119 -7.79 9.03 14.17
C GLU A 119 -7.55 9.50 12.72
N ARG A 120 -6.49 9.02 12.07
CA ARG A 120 -6.22 9.35 10.66
C ARG A 120 -7.34 8.89 9.73
N MET A 121 -7.88 7.69 9.93
CA MET A 121 -8.97 7.15 9.10
C MET A 121 -10.29 7.89 9.36
N ARG A 122 -10.65 8.09 10.62
CA ARG A 122 -11.85 8.81 11.02
C ARG A 122 -11.86 10.23 10.44
N PHE A 123 -10.76 10.94 10.60
CA PHE A 123 -10.62 12.31 10.08
C PHE A 123 -10.72 12.38 8.55
N ARG A 124 -10.09 11.43 7.86
CA ARG A 124 -10.19 11.32 6.40
C ARG A 124 -11.62 11.03 5.94
N SER A 125 -12.33 10.15 6.64
CA SER A 125 -13.72 9.81 6.34
C SER A 125 -14.65 11.01 6.53
N GLN A 126 -14.47 11.77 7.60
CA GLN A 126 -15.20 13.02 7.83
C GLN A 126 -14.91 14.07 6.75
N LYS A 127 -13.64 14.23 6.34
CA LYS A 127 -13.28 15.16 5.25
C LYS A 127 -13.92 14.79 3.91
N SER A 128 -14.28 13.51 3.70
CA SER A 128 -15.03 13.08 2.51
C SER A 128 -16.55 13.34 2.59
N GLY A 129 -17.01 14.03 3.62
CA GLY A 129 -18.41 14.44 3.79
C GLY A 129 -19.26 13.47 4.62
N LYS A 130 -18.69 12.42 5.20
CA LYS A 130 -19.43 11.47 6.04
C LYS A 130 -19.78 12.05 7.40
N GLN A 131 -20.95 11.66 7.93
CA GLN A 131 -21.35 11.99 9.29
C GLN A 131 -20.42 11.30 10.31
N TYR A 132 -20.33 11.86 11.51
CA TYR A 132 -19.39 11.37 12.55
C TYR A 132 -19.56 9.88 12.85
N LEU A 133 -20.80 9.43 13.10
CA LEU A 133 -21.06 8.01 13.43
C LEU A 133 -20.72 7.07 12.26
N GLU A 134 -21.04 7.45 11.04
CA GLU A 134 -20.70 6.70 9.84
C GLU A 134 -19.17 6.59 9.65
N ALA A 135 -18.46 7.69 9.90
CA ALA A 135 -16.99 7.71 9.84
C ALA A 135 -16.36 6.80 10.91
N VAL A 136 -16.94 6.76 12.11
CA VAL A 136 -16.51 5.87 13.20
C VAL A 136 -16.73 4.40 12.82
N GLU A 137 -17.93 4.05 12.35
CA GLU A 137 -18.28 2.69 11.96
C GLU A 137 -17.37 2.17 10.83
N GLU A 138 -17.19 2.95 9.76
CA GLU A 138 -16.27 2.59 8.67
C GLU A 138 -14.85 2.35 9.20
N THR A 139 -14.39 3.22 10.09
CA THR A 139 -13.04 3.13 10.65
C THR A 139 -12.86 1.86 11.49
N LEU A 140 -13.82 1.53 12.35
CA LEU A 140 -13.78 0.32 13.18
C LEU A 140 -13.83 -0.94 12.33
N ASN A 141 -14.69 -1.00 11.32
CA ASN A 141 -14.76 -2.13 10.38
C ASN A 141 -13.43 -2.37 9.67
N ARG A 142 -12.74 -1.31 9.27
CA ARG A 142 -11.40 -1.42 8.66
C ARG A 142 -10.36 -1.95 9.66
N ILE A 143 -10.37 -1.50 10.90
CA ILE A 143 -9.45 -1.97 11.94
C ILE A 143 -9.64 -3.46 12.20
N VAL A 144 -10.89 -3.91 12.34
CA VAL A 144 -11.20 -5.33 12.55
C VAL A 144 -10.73 -6.18 11.37
N HIS A 145 -11.03 -5.75 10.15
CA HIS A 145 -10.59 -6.44 8.94
C HIS A 145 -9.06 -6.53 8.85
N ASP A 146 -8.36 -5.42 9.10
CA ASP A 146 -6.90 -5.36 9.06
C ASP A 146 -6.27 -6.24 10.15
N SER A 147 -6.87 -6.35 11.35
CA SER A 147 -6.32 -7.15 12.44
C SER A 147 -6.17 -8.63 12.06
N ALA A 148 -7.15 -9.18 11.36
CA ALA A 148 -7.06 -10.56 10.85
C ALA A 148 -6.04 -10.68 9.71
N LYS A 149 -6.08 -9.74 8.75
CA LYS A 149 -5.25 -9.75 7.53
C LYS A 149 -3.76 -9.58 7.82
N PHE A 150 -3.43 -8.76 8.83
CA PHE A 150 -2.05 -8.44 9.19
C PHE A 150 -1.54 -9.21 10.41
N TYR A 151 -2.26 -10.19 10.91
CA TYR A 151 -1.87 -10.96 12.09
C TYR A 151 -0.43 -11.48 12.02
N LYS A 152 -0.05 -12.12 10.92
CA LYS A 152 1.30 -12.68 10.72
C LYS A 152 2.41 -11.61 10.71
N TYR A 153 2.10 -10.40 10.21
CA TYR A 153 3.03 -9.27 10.20
C TYR A 153 3.25 -8.68 11.59
N GLU A 154 2.19 -8.62 12.40
CA GLU A 154 2.27 -8.10 13.77
C GLU A 154 2.96 -9.08 14.73
N HIS A 155 2.93 -10.39 14.44
CA HIS A 155 3.50 -11.45 15.27
C HIS A 155 4.81 -12.04 14.69
N GLU A 156 5.42 -11.33 13.75
CA GLU A 156 6.73 -11.69 13.16
C GLU A 156 6.77 -13.08 12.48
N GLU A 157 5.61 -13.58 12.03
CA GLU A 157 5.49 -14.85 11.32
C GLU A 157 5.78 -14.73 9.80
N THR A 158 5.95 -13.51 9.31
CA THR A 158 6.25 -13.19 7.89
C THR A 158 7.62 -12.54 7.80
N PRO A 159 8.50 -12.97 6.90
CA PRO A 159 9.76 -12.29 6.64
C PRO A 159 9.53 -10.84 6.19
N ILE A 160 10.15 -9.89 6.88
CA ILE A 160 10.09 -8.46 6.59
C ILE A 160 11.53 -7.96 6.49
N ASP A 161 11.86 -7.26 5.40
CA ASP A 161 13.23 -6.75 5.19
C ASP A 161 13.46 -5.45 5.98
N LEU A 162 12.43 -4.62 6.16
CA LEU A 162 12.49 -3.40 6.96
C LEU A 162 11.17 -3.09 7.67
N VAL A 163 11.21 -2.79 8.96
CA VAL A 163 10.08 -2.24 9.72
C VAL A 163 10.35 -0.76 10.01
N VAL A 164 9.41 0.11 9.64
CA VAL A 164 9.49 1.55 9.90
C VAL A 164 8.27 2.00 10.68
N ASN A 165 8.50 2.68 11.81
CA ASN A 165 7.42 3.27 12.59
C ASN A 165 6.94 4.58 11.95
N ASN A 166 5.63 4.82 11.99
CA ASN A 166 5.00 6.06 11.57
C ASN A 166 3.85 6.42 12.52
N GLY A 167 4.19 6.90 13.70
CA GLY A 167 3.27 7.36 14.74
C GLY A 167 2.65 8.71 14.43
N TRP A 168 1.90 9.25 15.40
CA TRP A 168 1.19 10.53 15.23
C TRP A 168 2.11 11.72 14.99
N ASN A 169 3.23 11.76 15.69
CA ASN A 169 4.19 12.88 15.67
C ASN A 169 5.40 12.64 14.76
N ASP A 170 5.44 11.53 14.02
CA ASP A 170 6.56 11.23 13.16
C ASP A 170 6.57 12.13 11.93
N ASP A 171 7.76 12.61 11.58
CA ASP A 171 7.99 13.45 10.42
C ASP A 171 8.10 12.61 9.15
N ILE A 172 7.17 12.80 8.23
CA ILE A 172 7.12 12.03 6.97
C ILE A 172 8.43 12.10 6.16
N PRO A 173 9.07 13.28 5.97
CA PRO A 173 10.39 13.37 5.36
C PRO A 173 11.44 12.48 6.02
N HIS A 174 11.46 12.40 7.34
CA HIS A 174 12.40 11.54 8.08
C HIS A 174 12.09 10.04 7.87
N VAL A 175 10.82 9.66 7.93
CA VAL A 175 10.37 8.28 7.65
C VAL A 175 10.73 7.88 6.21
N ALA A 176 10.49 8.73 5.23
CA ALA A 176 10.85 8.50 3.84
C ALA A 176 12.38 8.36 3.67
N GLU A 177 13.18 9.17 4.37
CA GLU A 177 14.63 9.08 4.34
C GLU A 177 15.15 7.74 4.89
N GLN A 178 14.58 7.21 5.97
CA GLN A 178 14.94 5.89 6.50
C GLN A 178 14.72 4.79 5.45
N ILE A 179 13.56 4.83 4.76
CA ILE A 179 13.24 3.89 3.70
C ILE A 179 14.21 4.04 2.53
N TYR A 180 14.48 5.27 2.10
CA TYR A 180 15.38 5.52 0.98
C TYR A 180 16.80 5.02 1.24
N ARG A 181 17.34 5.21 2.46
CA ARG A 181 18.66 4.67 2.85
C ARG A 181 18.70 3.14 2.77
N PHE A 182 17.63 2.46 3.19
CA PHE A 182 17.52 1.01 3.03
C PHE A 182 17.52 0.61 1.55
N ILE A 183 16.75 1.31 0.70
CA ILE A 183 16.72 1.09 -0.74
C ILE A 183 18.13 1.23 -1.34
N GLU A 184 18.86 2.31 -1.01
CA GLU A 184 20.23 2.52 -1.47
C GLU A 184 21.20 1.41 -1.06
N GLN A 185 21.01 0.83 0.13
CA GLN A 185 21.83 -0.30 0.59
C GLN A 185 21.54 -1.55 -0.24
N CYS A 186 20.27 -1.90 -0.45
CA CYS A 186 19.88 -3.09 -1.24
C CYS A 186 20.30 -3.00 -2.71
N GLU A 187 20.35 -1.81 -3.30
CA GLU A 187 20.74 -1.64 -4.71
C GLU A 187 22.27 -1.66 -4.93
N LYS A 188 23.06 -1.59 -3.85
CA LYS A 188 24.54 -1.72 -3.89
C LYS A 188 25.02 -3.17 -3.75
N GLU A 189 24.17 -4.06 -3.26
CA GLU A 189 24.42 -5.51 -3.15
C GLU A 189 24.14 -6.21 -4.48
#